data_456c803f12ba969c0faba693b1c135c6
#
_entry.id   456c803f12ba969c0faba693b1c135c6
#
_cell.length_a   1.000
_cell.length_b   1.000
_cell.length_c   1.000
_cell.angle_alpha   90.00
_cell.angle_beta   90.00
_cell.angle_gamma   90.00
#
_symmetry.space_group_name_H-M   'P 1'
#
loop_
_entity.id
_entity.type
_entity.pdbx_description
1 polymer ?
#
loop_
_entity_poly.entity_id
_entity_poly.type
_entity_poly.pdbx_seq_one_letter_code
_entity_poly.pdbx_strand_id
1 'polypeptide(L)'
;MYLIQYVNAYIALGTLMEKEMDYKTAHAVVILRAMLRPHADFFAEKEGELAIEYAVLDENGRILLEDGGRFSIRPDMDGAEYQRRREALGMVEVEDIAPVRAGTLKEVSPSVLEALIGFLEFEEENPPTVCDGPPSFRQGGQGAENGGDTI
;
A
#
# COMPACT_ATOMS: atom_id res chain seq x y z
N MET A 1 -1.68 -8.64 12.31
CA MET A 1 -1.83 -7.98 10.99
C MET A 1 -1.92 -9.07 9.93
N TYR A 2 -2.63 -8.80 8.86
CA TYR A 2 -2.90 -9.82 7.85
C TYR A 2 -1.93 -9.70 6.67
N LEU A 3 -1.64 -10.84 6.05
CA LEU A 3 -0.69 -10.91 4.94
C LEU A 3 -1.04 -9.95 3.81
N ILE A 4 -2.35 -9.80 3.49
CA ILE A 4 -2.77 -8.89 2.43
C ILE A 4 -2.38 -7.44 2.73
N GLN A 5 -2.33 -7.06 4.00
CA GLN A 5 -1.92 -5.71 4.38
C GLN A 5 -0.44 -5.48 4.06
N TYR A 6 0.39 -6.49 4.28
CA TYR A 6 1.81 -6.44 3.93
C TYR A 6 2.01 -6.34 2.43
N VAL A 7 1.22 -7.10 1.66
CA VAL A 7 1.30 -7.08 0.20
C VAL A 7 0.90 -5.71 -0.34
N ASN A 8 -0.20 -5.16 0.17
CA ASN A 8 -0.67 -3.84 -0.27
C ASN A 8 0.34 -2.75 0.07
N ALA A 9 0.95 -2.83 1.26
CA ALA A 9 1.98 -1.87 1.65
C ALA A 9 3.20 -1.99 0.74
N TYR A 10 3.60 -3.21 0.39
CA TYR A 10 4.73 -3.44 -0.49
C TYR A 10 4.50 -2.81 -1.87
N ILE A 11 3.30 -2.99 -2.41
CA ILE A 11 2.92 -2.41 -3.71
C ILE A 11 2.94 -0.88 -3.63
N ALA A 12 2.36 -0.33 -2.56
CA ALA A 12 2.32 1.11 -2.34
C ALA A 12 3.73 1.71 -2.26
N LEU A 13 4.65 1.01 -1.59
CA LEU A 13 6.04 1.45 -1.51
C LEU A 13 6.70 1.47 -2.89
N GLY A 14 6.36 0.51 -3.74
CA GLY A 14 6.85 0.49 -5.11
C GLY A 14 6.43 1.73 -5.89
N THR A 15 5.20 2.19 -5.67
CA THR A 15 4.71 3.42 -6.28
C THR A 15 5.49 4.63 -5.77
N LEU A 16 5.74 4.67 -4.45
CA LEU A 16 6.50 5.78 -3.88
C LEU A 16 7.94 5.86 -4.37
N MET A 17 8.54 4.72 -4.70
CA MET A 17 9.93 4.70 -5.16
C MET A 17 10.15 5.46 -6.45
N GLU A 18 9.08 5.75 -7.18
CA GLU A 18 9.17 6.51 -8.43
C GLU A 18 9.12 8.03 -8.20
N LYS A 19 8.90 8.46 -6.96
CA LYS A 19 8.76 9.87 -6.64
C LYS A 19 10.04 10.42 -6.00
N GLU A 20 10.25 11.71 -6.18
CA GLU A 20 11.34 12.39 -5.48
C GLU A 20 10.94 12.60 -4.02
N MET A 21 11.89 12.40 -3.13
CA MET A 21 11.64 12.55 -1.70
C MET A 21 12.96 12.82 -1.00
N ASP A 22 12.88 13.31 0.24
CA ASP A 22 14.07 13.56 1.02
C ASP A 22 14.77 12.25 1.37
N TYR A 23 16.03 12.36 1.78
CA TYR A 23 16.86 11.18 2.05
C TYR A 23 16.25 10.30 3.15
N LYS A 24 15.77 10.93 4.20
CA LYS A 24 15.21 10.19 5.34
C LYS A 24 14.00 9.35 4.93
N THR A 25 13.12 9.93 4.13
CA THR A 25 11.94 9.22 3.61
C THR A 25 12.36 8.12 2.64
N ALA A 26 13.29 8.42 1.73
CA ALA A 26 13.77 7.43 0.78
C ALA A 26 14.39 6.23 1.49
N HIS A 27 15.19 6.50 2.53
CA HIS A 27 15.80 5.44 3.31
C HIS A 27 14.75 4.57 4.00
N ALA A 28 13.73 5.21 4.61
CA ALA A 28 12.65 4.50 5.28
C ALA A 28 11.89 3.61 4.30
N VAL A 29 11.60 4.12 3.10
CA VAL A 29 10.88 3.37 2.06
C VAL A 29 11.68 2.13 1.65
N VAL A 30 12.98 2.29 1.41
CA VAL A 30 13.84 1.17 1.00
C VAL A 30 13.92 0.11 2.08
N ILE A 31 14.14 0.53 3.33
CA ILE A 31 14.25 -0.42 4.45
C ILE A 31 12.94 -1.17 4.66
N LEU A 32 11.83 -0.44 4.69
CA LEU A 32 10.53 -1.08 4.91
C LEU A 32 10.20 -2.03 3.77
N ARG A 33 10.46 -1.63 2.53
CA ARG A 33 10.20 -2.49 1.39
C ARG A 33 10.99 -3.79 1.48
N ALA A 34 12.24 -3.70 1.91
CA ALA A 34 13.07 -4.88 2.11
C ALA A 34 12.50 -5.80 3.20
N MET A 35 11.93 -5.22 4.26
CA MET A 35 11.30 -5.99 5.32
C MET A 35 10.04 -6.70 4.87
N LEU A 36 9.27 -6.07 3.98
CA LEU A 36 8.00 -6.61 3.51
C LEU A 36 8.16 -7.59 2.34
N ARG A 37 9.27 -7.54 1.65
CA ARG A 37 9.49 -8.35 0.45
C ARG A 37 9.28 -9.86 0.65
N PRO A 38 9.78 -10.48 1.71
CA PRO A 38 9.56 -11.92 1.89
C PRO A 38 8.08 -12.27 1.98
N HIS A 39 7.27 -11.40 2.58
CA HIS A 39 5.83 -11.62 2.68
C HIS A 39 5.14 -11.47 1.34
N ALA A 40 5.54 -10.47 0.58
CA ALA A 40 5.00 -10.27 -0.77
C ALA A 40 5.37 -11.42 -1.69
N ASP A 41 6.62 -11.89 -1.61
CA ASP A 41 7.08 -13.02 -2.42
C ASP A 41 6.34 -14.30 -2.05
N PHE A 42 6.14 -14.52 -0.75
CA PHE A 42 5.39 -15.68 -0.28
C PHE A 42 3.95 -15.66 -0.82
N PHE A 43 3.29 -14.50 -0.72
CA PHE A 43 1.94 -14.36 -1.22
C PHE A 43 1.87 -14.63 -2.73
N ALA A 44 2.80 -14.05 -3.48
CA ALA A 44 2.83 -14.22 -4.94
C ALA A 44 3.05 -15.69 -5.32
N GLU A 45 3.92 -16.37 -4.62
CA GLU A 45 4.18 -17.79 -4.86
C GLU A 45 2.94 -18.63 -4.60
N LYS A 46 2.29 -18.42 -3.46
CA LYS A 46 1.09 -19.18 -3.10
C LYS A 46 -0.09 -18.85 -4.00
N GLU A 47 -0.22 -17.59 -4.38
CA GLU A 47 -1.26 -17.18 -5.32
C GLU A 47 -1.03 -17.85 -6.68
N GLY A 48 0.22 -17.93 -7.12
CA GLY A 48 0.57 -18.60 -8.37
C GLY A 48 0.25 -20.09 -8.34
N GLU A 49 0.57 -20.76 -7.24
CA GLU A 49 0.24 -22.19 -7.07
C GLU A 49 -1.27 -22.41 -7.13
N LEU A 50 -2.01 -21.54 -6.45
CA LEU A 50 -3.46 -21.62 -6.43
C LEU A 50 -4.04 -21.37 -7.83
N ALA A 51 -3.50 -20.41 -8.55
CA ALA A 51 -3.95 -20.11 -9.91
C ALA A 51 -3.75 -21.31 -10.83
N ILE A 52 -2.62 -22.01 -10.71
CA ILE A 52 -2.34 -23.19 -11.54
C ILE A 52 -3.36 -24.28 -11.29
N GLU A 53 -3.83 -24.43 -10.03
CA GLU A 53 -4.83 -25.43 -9.70
C GLU A 53 -6.15 -25.23 -10.43
N TYR A 54 -6.53 -23.98 -10.70
CA TYR A 54 -7.85 -23.62 -11.21
C TYR A 54 -7.85 -23.13 -12.65
N ALA A 55 -6.74 -22.65 -13.15
CA ALA A 55 -6.68 -21.97 -14.45
C ALA A 55 -6.62 -22.96 -15.60
N VAL A 56 -7.06 -22.48 -16.76
CA VAL A 56 -6.83 -23.19 -18.01
C VAL A 56 -5.33 -23.12 -18.31
N LEU A 57 -4.73 -24.26 -18.59
CA LEU A 57 -3.30 -24.37 -18.85
C LEU A 57 -3.03 -24.57 -20.33
N ASP A 58 -1.88 -24.09 -20.79
CA ASP A 58 -1.44 -24.36 -22.16
C ASP A 58 -0.81 -25.75 -22.25
N GLU A 59 -0.34 -26.13 -23.44
CA GLU A 59 0.23 -27.45 -23.66
C GLU A 59 1.52 -27.71 -22.88
N ASN A 60 2.15 -26.65 -22.36
CA ASN A 60 3.37 -26.78 -21.54
C ASN A 60 3.05 -26.77 -20.04
N GLY A 61 1.78 -26.80 -19.66
CA GLY A 61 1.36 -26.78 -18.27
C GLY A 61 1.45 -25.43 -17.61
N ARG A 62 1.54 -24.37 -18.38
CA ARG A 62 1.57 -22.99 -17.87
C ARG A 62 0.20 -22.37 -18.01
N ILE A 63 -0.09 -21.40 -17.16
CA ILE A 63 -1.37 -20.69 -17.21
C ILE A 63 -1.50 -20.01 -18.58
N LEU A 64 -2.63 -20.29 -19.25
CA LEU A 64 -2.94 -19.67 -20.53
C LEU A 64 -3.46 -18.25 -20.27
N LEU A 65 -2.63 -17.25 -20.59
CA LEU A 65 -2.98 -15.85 -20.36
C LEU A 65 -3.75 -15.29 -21.55
N GLU A 66 -4.82 -14.57 -21.24
CA GLU A 66 -5.62 -13.85 -22.23
C GLU A 66 -5.17 -12.38 -22.26
N ASP A 67 -5.78 -11.59 -23.13
CA ASP A 67 -5.48 -10.18 -23.24
C ASP A 67 -5.63 -9.48 -21.88
N GLY A 68 -4.65 -8.66 -21.54
CA GLY A 68 -4.63 -7.99 -20.25
C GLY A 68 -4.06 -8.82 -19.10
N GLY A 69 -3.46 -10.00 -19.42
CA GLY A 69 -2.83 -10.83 -18.40
C GLY A 69 -3.78 -11.62 -17.53
N ARG A 70 -5.04 -11.71 -17.94
CA ARG A 70 -6.05 -12.47 -17.19
C ARG A 70 -6.06 -13.92 -17.63
N PHE A 71 -6.68 -14.77 -16.85
CA PHE A 71 -6.85 -16.17 -17.20
C PHE A 71 -8.27 -16.63 -16.84
N SER A 72 -8.68 -17.74 -17.46
CA SER A 72 -10.01 -18.32 -17.22
C SER A 72 -9.89 -19.51 -16.27
N ILE A 73 -10.93 -19.72 -15.50
CA ILE A 73 -11.03 -20.90 -14.61
C ILE A 73 -11.46 -22.09 -15.49
N ARG A 74 -10.85 -23.25 -15.26
CA ARG A 74 -11.21 -24.45 -16.00
C ARG A 74 -12.70 -24.78 -15.78
N PRO A 75 -13.41 -25.28 -16.81
CA PRO A 75 -14.85 -25.57 -16.68
C PRO A 75 -15.20 -26.59 -15.59
N ASP A 76 -14.26 -27.48 -15.23
CA ASP A 76 -14.48 -28.49 -14.18
C ASP A 76 -14.14 -27.99 -12.79
N MET A 77 -13.76 -26.71 -12.64
CA MET A 77 -13.37 -26.13 -11.35
C MET A 77 -14.36 -25.05 -10.94
N ASP A 78 -14.43 -24.83 -9.63
CA ASP A 78 -15.34 -23.83 -9.05
C ASP A 78 -14.61 -22.50 -8.85
N GLY A 79 -14.98 -21.49 -9.65
CA GLY A 79 -14.37 -20.16 -9.54
C GLY A 79 -14.66 -19.48 -8.21
N ALA A 80 -15.80 -19.75 -7.59
CA ALA A 80 -16.13 -19.20 -6.27
C ALA A 80 -15.21 -19.77 -5.20
N GLU A 81 -14.87 -21.05 -5.31
CA GLU A 81 -13.91 -21.67 -4.39
C GLU A 81 -12.52 -21.06 -4.56
N TYR A 82 -12.12 -20.80 -5.81
CA TYR A 82 -10.85 -20.13 -6.08
C TYR A 82 -10.78 -18.79 -5.37
N GLN A 83 -11.85 -18.00 -5.47
CA GLN A 83 -11.89 -16.69 -4.84
C GLN A 83 -11.84 -16.80 -3.31
N ARG A 84 -12.56 -17.74 -2.74
CA ARG A 84 -12.54 -17.95 -1.29
C ARG A 84 -11.14 -18.32 -0.81
N ARG A 85 -10.47 -19.20 -1.53
CA ARG A 85 -9.11 -19.63 -1.15
C ARG A 85 -8.12 -18.50 -1.29
N ARG A 86 -8.28 -17.67 -2.33
CA ARG A 86 -7.41 -16.53 -2.55
C ARG A 86 -7.58 -15.49 -1.44
N GLU A 87 -8.82 -15.23 -1.05
CA GLU A 87 -9.11 -14.31 0.06
C GLU A 87 -8.56 -14.85 1.37
N ALA A 88 -8.72 -16.15 1.61
CA ALA A 88 -8.20 -16.77 2.82
C ALA A 88 -6.68 -16.66 2.89
N LEU A 89 -5.99 -16.77 1.77
CA LEU A 89 -4.54 -16.58 1.73
C LEU A 89 -4.15 -15.18 2.21
N GLY A 90 -4.90 -14.15 1.78
CA GLY A 90 -4.65 -12.78 2.20
C GLY A 90 -4.93 -12.55 3.68
N MET A 91 -5.75 -13.39 4.30
CA MET A 91 -6.14 -13.25 5.70
C MET A 91 -5.29 -14.09 6.66
N VAL A 92 -4.19 -14.65 6.19
CA VAL A 92 -3.22 -15.31 7.05
C VAL A 92 -2.62 -14.26 7.98
N GLU A 93 -2.60 -14.55 9.28
CA GLU A 93 -2.05 -13.62 10.26
C GLU A 93 -0.52 -13.64 10.23
N VAL A 94 0.06 -12.47 10.32
CA VAL A 94 1.50 -12.28 10.32
C VAL A 94 1.85 -11.41 11.52
N GLU A 95 3.01 -11.64 12.10
CA GLU A 95 3.48 -10.83 13.22
C GLU A 95 3.56 -9.37 12.81
N ASP A 96 3.08 -8.48 13.68
CA ASP A 96 3.15 -7.06 13.44
C ASP A 96 4.60 -6.59 13.47
N ILE A 97 4.91 -5.60 12.64
CA ILE A 97 6.22 -4.97 12.66
C ILE A 97 6.06 -3.55 13.20
N ALA A 98 7.12 -3.05 13.82
CA ALA A 98 7.13 -1.67 14.29
C ALA A 98 7.17 -0.74 13.09
N PRO A 99 6.41 0.36 13.11
CA PRO A 99 6.45 1.32 12.01
C PRO A 99 7.85 1.92 11.84
N VAL A 100 8.22 2.16 10.60
CA VAL A 100 9.49 2.79 10.27
C VAL A 100 9.26 4.30 10.16
N ARG A 101 10.14 5.07 10.77
CA ARG A 101 10.01 6.52 10.76
C ARG A 101 10.57 7.09 9.46
N ALA A 102 9.77 7.94 8.84
CA ALA A 102 10.12 8.62 7.60
C ALA A 102 10.22 10.12 7.86
N GLY A 103 10.70 10.86 6.87
CA GLY A 103 10.66 12.31 6.89
C GLY A 103 9.31 12.82 6.42
N THR A 104 9.32 13.83 5.57
CA THR A 104 8.10 14.41 5.01
C THR A 104 7.91 13.99 3.57
N LEU A 105 6.66 13.96 3.14
CA LEU A 105 6.32 13.62 1.77
C LEU A 105 5.33 14.67 1.26
N LYS A 106 5.67 15.33 0.16
CA LYS A 106 4.87 16.46 -0.33
C LYS A 106 3.58 16.04 -1.00
N GLU A 107 3.64 14.98 -1.77
CA GLU A 107 2.46 14.52 -2.51
C GLU A 107 2.36 13.01 -2.41
N VAL A 108 1.20 12.56 -2.01
CA VAL A 108 0.92 11.13 -1.94
C VAL A 108 -0.58 10.95 -2.17
N SER A 109 -0.95 9.93 -2.95
CA SER A 109 -2.37 9.67 -3.13
C SER A 109 -2.95 9.07 -1.86
N PRO A 110 -4.23 9.33 -1.59
CA PRO A 110 -4.87 8.77 -0.38
C PRO A 110 -4.80 7.25 -0.30
N SER A 111 -4.92 6.56 -1.43
CA SER A 111 -4.87 5.10 -1.42
C SER A 111 -3.50 4.56 -1.01
N VAL A 112 -2.44 5.23 -1.46
CA VAL A 112 -1.07 4.87 -1.07
C VAL A 112 -0.87 5.14 0.41
N LEU A 113 -1.31 6.30 0.88
CA LEU A 113 -1.19 6.66 2.29
C LEU A 113 -1.93 5.66 3.17
N GLU A 114 -3.14 5.30 2.78
CA GLU A 114 -3.96 4.33 3.52
C GLU A 114 -3.26 2.99 3.63
N ALA A 115 -2.63 2.52 2.55
CA ALA A 115 -1.94 1.24 2.55
C ALA A 115 -0.71 1.24 3.46
N LEU A 116 -0.17 2.42 3.77
CA LEU A 116 1.05 2.54 4.56
C LEU A 116 0.81 2.88 6.02
N ILE A 117 -0.45 3.11 6.41
CA ILE A 117 -0.79 3.35 7.82
C ILE A 117 -0.36 2.13 8.64
N GLY A 118 0.39 2.40 9.70
CA GLY A 118 0.94 1.34 10.55
C GLY A 118 2.29 0.82 10.10
N PHE A 119 2.74 1.19 8.90
CA PHE A 119 4.04 0.77 8.37
C PHE A 119 5.05 1.93 8.31
N LEU A 120 4.59 3.11 7.93
CA LEU A 120 5.42 4.31 7.92
C LEU A 120 4.80 5.37 8.81
N GLU A 121 5.66 6.07 9.55
CA GLU A 121 5.27 7.23 10.34
C GLU A 121 5.99 8.44 9.78
N PHE A 122 5.22 9.41 9.28
CA PHE A 122 5.78 10.65 8.73
C PHE A 122 5.95 11.68 9.83
N GLU A 123 6.90 12.59 9.64
CA GLU A 123 7.09 13.70 10.55
C GLU A 123 5.91 14.65 10.47
N GLU A 124 5.46 15.13 11.62
CA GLU A 124 4.26 15.97 11.68
C GLU A 124 4.53 17.41 11.29
N GLU A 125 5.78 17.83 11.35
CA GLU A 125 6.13 19.22 11.10
C GLU A 125 5.62 19.70 9.76
N ASN A 126 5.65 18.83 8.75
CA ASN A 126 5.10 19.13 7.43
C ASN A 126 4.25 17.97 6.99
N PRO A 127 3.05 17.83 7.56
CA PRO A 127 2.21 16.71 7.18
C PRO A 127 1.92 16.79 5.69
N PRO A 128 1.93 15.68 5.05
CA PRO A 128 1.56 15.68 3.63
C PRO A 128 0.11 16.02 3.53
N THR A 129 -0.24 16.96 3.26
CA THR A 129 -1.46 17.31 3.29
C THR A 129 -2.25 17.86 2.89
N VAL A 130 -2.78 18.09 3.11
CA VAL A 130 -3.60 18.42 2.91
C VAL A 130 -4.17 19.51 3.02
N CYS A 131 -4.39 19.97 2.92
CA CYS A 131 -4.85 20.79 3.08
C CYS A 131 -5.61 21.47 3.41
N ASP A 132 -5.82 21.88 3.58
CA ASP A 132 -6.42 22.39 3.92
C ASP A 132 -6.62 23.19 4.21
N GLY A 133 -6.86 23.67 4.28
CA GLY A 133 -7.04 24.37 4.68
C GLY A 133 -7.09 25.16 5.16
N PRO A 134 -7.36 25.83 5.39
CA PRO A 134 -7.35 26.60 5.93
C PRO A 134 -7.28 27.15 6.75
N PRO A 135 -7.19 27.61 6.86
CA PRO A 135 -7.12 28.02 7.63
C PRO A 135 -7.14 28.84 8.38
N SER A 136 -7.08 28.86 8.34
CA SER A 136 -7.11 29.35 9.08
C SER A 136 -7.19 29.95 9.88
N PHE A 137 -7.18 29.99 10.00
CA PHE A 137 -7.09 30.37 10.81
C PHE A 137 -6.74 30.84 11.62
N ARG A 138 -6.33 30.96 11.44
CA ARG A 138 -5.85 31.33 12.15
C ARG A 138 -5.72 32.17 12.60
N GLN A 139 -5.60 32.33 12.44
CA GLN A 139 -5.35 32.96 12.83
C GLN A 139 -5.42 33.57 13.25
N GLY A 140 -5.43 33.76 12.92
CA GLY A 140 -5.37 34.40 13.38
C GLY A 140 -5.60 35.08 13.74
N GLY A 141 -5.60 35.10 13.55
CA GLY A 141 -5.56 35.75 13.99
C GLY A 141 -5.84 36.41 14.25
N GLN A 142 -5.71 36.35 14.08
CA GLN A 142 -5.70 36.96 14.32
C GLN A 142 -6.07 37.71 14.54
N GLY A 143 -5.99 37.72 14.21
CA GLY A 143 -6.03 38.46 14.46
C GLY A 143 -6.43 39.31 14.57
N ALA A 144 -6.46 39.37 14.45
CA ALA A 144 -6.50 40.03 14.68
C ALA A 144 -6.89 40.84 14.90
N GLU A 145 -6.70 40.47 14.91
CA GLU A 145 -6.70 41.10 15.22
C GLU A 145 -7.00 41.89 15.46
N ASN A 146 -7.02 41.87 15.16
CA ASN A 146 -7.06 42.60 15.47
C ASN A 146 -7.38 43.44 15.66
N GLY A 147 -7.24 43.43 15.38
CA GLY A 147 -7.25 44.16 15.69
C GLY A 147 -7.58 44.98 15.85
N GLY A 148 -7.61 44.96 15.82
CA GLY A 148 -7.66 45.69 16.18
C GLY A 148 -7.99 46.39 16.38
N ASP A 149 -7.96 46.02 16.43
CA ASP A 149 -8.03 46.70 16.82
C ASP A 149 -8.11 47.57 17.09
N THR A 150 -8.04 47.64 16.97
CA THR A 150 -7.99 48.34 17.35
C THR A 150 -8.07 49.07 17.62
N ILE A 151 -7.86 49.14 17.47
CA ILE A 151 -7.84 49.60 17.87
C ILE A 151 -7.86 49.95 18.10
#